data_d58de8223a76e824ef77432bd5b830a2
#
_entry.id   d58de8223a76e824ef77432bd5b830a2
#
_cell.length_a   1.000
_cell.length_b   1.000
_cell.length_c   1.000
_cell.angle_alpha   90.00
_cell.angle_beta   90.00
_cell.angle_gamma   90.00
#
_symmetry.space_group_name_H-M   'P 1'
#
loop_
_entity.id
_entity.type
_entity.pdbx_description
1 polymer ?
#
loop_
_entity_poly.entity_id
_entity_poly.type
_entity_poly.pdbx_seq_one_letter_code
_entity_poly.pdbx_strand_id
1 'polypeptide(L)'
;MSFLIGRWTDRVPAVLLSSLGLAVTGCGFALLWLLPPDASNLDIIWRTWLAGSGFGMFQPPNNRVMMLAAPRGREGSASGLVSVARLGGQTLGALLVASVFRFSTHASTLCLLCAMLIAWLGAAMSLARSIKAKA
;
A
#
# COMPACT_ATOMS: atom_id res chain seq x y z
N MET A 1 -1.33 -11.06 -15.28
CA MET A 1 -0.34 -10.00 -14.96
C MET A 1 0.66 -10.36 -13.86
N SER A 2 0.34 -11.24 -12.95
CA SER A 2 1.25 -11.69 -11.86
C SER A 2 2.51 -12.44 -12.33
N PHE A 3 2.50 -13.05 -13.50
CA PHE A 3 3.62 -13.86 -14.02
C PHE A 3 4.84 -13.03 -14.46
N LEU A 4 4.63 -11.81 -14.94
CA LEU A 4 5.72 -10.91 -15.36
C LEU A 4 6.42 -10.25 -14.17
N ILE A 5 5.69 -9.98 -13.10
CA ILE A 5 6.24 -9.37 -11.88
C ILE A 5 7.09 -10.38 -11.10
N GLY A 6 6.74 -11.68 -11.14
CA GLY A 6 7.50 -12.73 -10.45
C GLY A 6 8.94 -12.90 -10.94
N ARG A 7 9.19 -12.73 -12.24
CA ARG A 7 10.56 -12.86 -12.82
C ARG A 7 11.48 -11.65 -12.51
N TRP A 8 10.91 -10.49 -12.24
CA TRP A 8 11.67 -9.30 -11.84
C TRP A 8 11.99 -9.29 -10.34
N THR A 9 11.18 -9.98 -9.55
CA THR A 9 11.35 -10.06 -8.09
C THR A 9 12.61 -10.84 -7.68
N ASP A 10 13.13 -11.71 -8.54
CA ASP A 10 14.35 -12.47 -8.25
C ASP A 10 15.65 -11.66 -8.43
N ARG A 11 15.58 -10.49 -9.09
CA ARG A 11 16.74 -9.62 -9.35
C ARG A 11 16.78 -8.35 -8.51
N VAL A 12 15.67 -7.96 -7.90
CA VAL A 12 15.56 -6.73 -7.08
C VAL A 12 15.24 -7.14 -5.64
N PRO A 13 15.94 -6.61 -4.63
CA PRO A 13 15.60 -6.91 -3.24
C PRO A 13 14.13 -6.57 -2.98
N ALA A 14 13.39 -7.54 -2.43
CA ALA A 14 11.94 -7.45 -2.19
C ALA A 14 11.54 -6.17 -1.44
N VAL A 15 12.44 -5.66 -0.60
CA VAL A 15 12.26 -4.42 0.16
C VAL A 15 12.24 -3.18 -0.74
N LEU A 16 13.11 -3.14 -1.77
CA LEU A 16 13.11 -2.02 -2.73
C LEU A 16 11.84 -2.01 -3.58
N LEU A 17 11.39 -3.19 -4.02
CA LEU A 17 10.15 -3.30 -4.79
C LEU A 17 8.93 -2.90 -3.96
N SER A 18 8.91 -3.27 -2.67
CA SER A 18 7.86 -2.87 -1.72
C SER A 18 7.85 -1.36 -1.49
N SER A 19 9.02 -0.74 -1.29
CA SER A 19 9.09 0.70 -1.07
C SER A 19 8.73 1.51 -2.31
N LEU A 20 9.13 1.06 -3.51
CA LEU A 20 8.73 1.66 -4.78
C LEU A 20 7.21 1.55 -4.99
N GLY A 21 6.63 0.38 -4.76
CA GLY A 21 5.19 0.19 -4.85
C GLY A 21 4.41 1.13 -3.94
N LEU A 22 4.86 1.28 -2.69
CA LEU A 22 4.23 2.18 -1.73
C LEU A 22 4.41 3.67 -2.11
N ALA A 23 5.57 4.05 -2.64
CA ALA A 23 5.82 5.40 -3.16
C ALA A 23 4.89 5.72 -4.34
N VAL A 24 4.73 4.80 -5.29
CA VAL A 24 3.81 4.96 -6.43
C VAL A 24 2.36 5.08 -5.95
N THR A 25 1.95 4.29 -4.95
CA THR A 25 0.63 4.40 -4.33
C THR A 25 0.43 5.77 -3.71
N GLY A 26 1.40 6.26 -2.95
CA GLY A 26 1.37 7.59 -2.34
C GLY A 26 1.30 8.72 -3.37
N CYS A 27 2.04 8.62 -4.48
CA CYS A 27 1.94 9.55 -5.60
C CYS A 27 0.55 9.51 -6.26
N GLY A 28 -0.04 8.33 -6.43
CA GLY A 28 -1.40 8.18 -6.95
C GLY A 28 -2.44 8.89 -6.07
N PHE A 29 -2.34 8.75 -4.74
CA PHE A 29 -3.21 9.46 -3.80
C PHE A 29 -2.96 10.96 -3.79
N ALA A 30 -1.70 11.41 -3.90
CA ALA A 30 -1.37 12.82 -4.02
C ALA A 30 -1.99 13.44 -5.28
N LEU A 31 -1.91 12.74 -6.42
CA LEU A 31 -2.54 13.17 -7.66
C LEU A 31 -4.07 13.20 -7.58
N LEU A 32 -4.68 12.28 -6.84
CA LEU A 32 -6.12 12.30 -6.57
C LEU A 32 -6.51 13.46 -5.66
N TRP A 33 -5.68 13.80 -4.68
CA TRP A 33 -5.90 14.94 -3.81
C TRP A 33 -5.82 16.28 -4.55
N LEU A 34 -4.93 16.39 -5.54
CA LEU A 34 -4.76 17.58 -6.39
C LEU A 34 -5.82 17.66 -7.51
N LEU A 35 -6.84 16.82 -7.49
CA LEU A 35 -7.87 16.79 -8.52
C LEU A 35 -8.75 18.04 -8.43
N PRO A 36 -8.93 18.81 -9.54
CA PRO A 36 -9.85 19.92 -9.58
C PRO A 36 -11.31 19.41 -9.50
N PRO A 37 -12.26 20.24 -9.02
CA PRO A 37 -13.69 19.84 -8.92
C PRO A 37 -14.32 19.44 -10.25
N ASP A 38 -13.81 19.96 -11.36
CA ASP A 38 -14.30 19.74 -12.72
C ASP A 38 -13.55 18.63 -13.45
N ALA A 39 -12.86 17.75 -12.71
CA ALA A 39 -12.04 16.71 -13.31
C ALA A 39 -12.85 15.72 -14.13
N SER A 40 -12.33 15.35 -15.28
CA SER A 40 -12.89 14.33 -16.14
C SER A 40 -12.86 12.94 -15.46
N ASN A 41 -13.84 12.08 -15.78
CA ASN A 41 -13.84 10.70 -15.33
C ASN A 41 -12.54 9.95 -15.71
N LEU A 42 -11.96 10.28 -16.85
CA LEU A 42 -10.68 9.72 -17.29
C LEU A 42 -9.54 10.11 -16.33
N ASP A 43 -9.53 11.35 -15.81
CA ASP A 43 -8.53 11.81 -14.86
C ASP A 43 -8.60 11.05 -13.54
N ILE A 44 -9.79 10.71 -13.09
CA ILE A 44 -10.00 9.91 -11.89
C ILE A 44 -9.52 8.47 -12.13
N ILE A 45 -9.91 7.88 -13.27
CA ILE A 45 -9.62 6.49 -13.61
C ILE A 45 -8.11 6.23 -13.67
N TRP A 46 -7.35 7.02 -14.42
CA TRP A 46 -5.91 6.76 -14.58
C TRP A 46 -5.13 6.99 -13.28
N ARG A 47 -5.51 7.97 -12.45
CA ARG A 47 -4.89 8.24 -11.15
C ARG A 47 -5.21 7.13 -10.14
N THR A 48 -6.45 6.65 -10.12
CA THR A 48 -6.84 5.48 -9.32
C THR A 48 -6.11 4.22 -9.78
N TRP A 49 -5.96 4.05 -11.09
CA TRP A 49 -5.20 2.93 -11.66
C TRP A 49 -3.72 2.99 -11.27
N LEU A 50 -3.13 4.18 -11.25
CA LEU A 50 -1.76 4.40 -10.79
C LEU A 50 -1.60 4.01 -9.31
N ALA A 51 -2.49 4.49 -8.43
CA ALA A 51 -2.47 4.13 -7.01
C ALA A 51 -2.64 2.61 -6.80
N GLY A 52 -3.58 1.99 -7.51
CA GLY A 52 -3.83 0.55 -7.45
C GLY A 52 -2.67 -0.29 -7.97
N SER A 53 -1.99 0.14 -9.02
CA SER A 53 -0.81 -0.55 -9.57
C SER A 53 0.37 -0.53 -8.59
N GLY A 54 0.60 0.61 -7.93
CA GLY A 54 1.60 0.74 -6.86
C GLY A 54 1.32 -0.21 -5.70
N PHE A 55 0.07 -0.27 -5.24
CA PHE A 55 -0.35 -1.20 -4.19
C PHE A 55 -0.19 -2.67 -4.62
N GLY A 56 -0.55 -2.99 -5.87
CA GLY A 56 -0.36 -4.32 -6.45
C GLY A 56 1.11 -4.74 -6.54
N MET A 57 2.03 -3.80 -6.74
CA MET A 57 3.48 -4.05 -6.71
C MET A 57 4.01 -4.27 -5.28
N PHE A 58 3.45 -3.57 -4.30
CA PHE A 58 3.85 -3.68 -2.89
C PHE A 58 3.43 -5.02 -2.26
N GLN A 59 2.23 -5.50 -2.55
CA GLN A 59 1.59 -6.60 -1.82
C GLN A 59 2.32 -7.94 -1.93
N PRO A 60 2.74 -8.45 -3.12
CA PRO A 60 3.40 -9.74 -3.24
C PRO A 60 4.75 -9.82 -2.51
N PRO A 61 5.70 -8.88 -2.68
CA PRO A 61 6.97 -8.95 -1.98
C PRO A 61 6.81 -8.79 -0.46
N ASN A 62 5.87 -7.96 -0.01
CA ASN A 62 5.60 -7.80 1.41
C ASN A 62 5.06 -9.10 2.04
N ASN A 63 4.11 -9.79 1.37
CA ASN A 63 3.61 -11.08 1.83
C ASN A 63 4.72 -12.15 1.87
N ARG A 64 5.60 -12.18 0.86
CA ARG A 64 6.73 -13.10 0.83
C ARG A 64 7.67 -12.91 2.02
N VAL A 65 8.02 -11.68 2.35
CA VAL A 65 8.87 -11.37 3.52
C VAL A 65 8.19 -11.82 4.81
N MET A 66 6.90 -11.60 4.97
CA MET A 66 6.15 -12.04 6.16
C MET A 66 6.12 -13.57 6.28
N MET A 67 5.93 -14.29 5.17
CA MET A 67 5.92 -15.75 5.17
C MET A 67 7.30 -16.35 5.43
N LEU A 68 8.38 -15.72 4.92
CA LEU A 68 9.75 -16.17 5.17
C LEU A 68 10.20 -15.92 6.62
N ALA A 69 9.60 -14.95 7.31
CA ALA A 69 9.86 -14.69 8.73
C ALA A 69 9.14 -15.68 9.66
N ALA A 70 8.26 -16.52 9.13
CA ALA A 70 7.55 -17.54 9.92
C ALA A 70 8.51 -18.66 10.39
N PRO A 71 8.40 -19.14 11.63
CA PRO A 71 9.13 -20.30 12.08
C PRO A 71 8.77 -21.54 11.25
N ARG A 72 9.76 -22.39 10.97
CA ARG A 72 9.55 -23.66 10.24
C ARG A 72 8.50 -24.51 10.93
N GLY A 73 7.53 -25.03 10.17
CA GLY A 73 6.42 -25.85 10.66
C GLY A 73 5.23 -25.06 11.24
N ARG A 74 5.27 -23.70 11.19
CA ARG A 74 4.16 -22.83 11.63
C ARG A 74 3.67 -21.88 10.53
N GLU A 75 3.92 -22.22 9.27
CA GLU A 75 3.54 -21.40 8.12
C GLU A 75 2.02 -21.15 8.07
N GLY A 76 1.21 -22.14 8.45
CA GLY A 76 -0.24 -22.02 8.53
C GLY A 76 -0.69 -20.98 9.56
N SER A 77 -0.09 -20.98 10.75
CA SER A 77 -0.39 -20.01 11.81
C SER A 77 0.02 -18.58 11.38
N ALA A 78 1.18 -18.43 10.75
CA ALA A 78 1.65 -17.17 10.25
C ALA A 78 0.74 -16.59 9.16
N SER A 79 0.29 -17.43 8.22
CA SER A 79 -0.67 -17.07 7.18
C SER A 79 -2.01 -16.61 7.76
N GLY A 80 -2.51 -17.34 8.77
CA GLY A 80 -3.73 -16.98 9.50
C GLY A 80 -3.60 -15.62 10.19
N LEU A 81 -2.48 -15.36 10.88
CA LEU A 81 -2.23 -14.09 11.56
C LEU A 81 -2.16 -12.91 10.58
N VAL A 82 -1.48 -13.08 9.44
CA VAL A 82 -1.43 -12.07 8.38
C VAL A 82 -2.81 -11.76 7.83
N SER A 83 -3.65 -12.79 7.63
CA SER A 83 -5.02 -12.63 7.15
C SER A 83 -5.89 -11.88 8.15
N VAL A 84 -5.82 -12.21 9.43
CA VAL A 84 -6.54 -11.51 10.50
C VAL A 84 -6.09 -10.07 10.63
N ALA A 85 -4.79 -9.80 10.60
CA ALA A 85 -4.25 -8.45 10.65
C ALA A 85 -4.71 -7.61 9.44
N ARG A 86 -4.76 -8.21 8.25
CA ARG A 86 -5.25 -7.55 7.03
C ARG A 86 -6.73 -7.21 7.12
N LEU A 87 -7.57 -8.16 7.50
CA LEU A 87 -9.01 -7.94 7.67
C LEU A 87 -9.29 -6.90 8.76
N GLY A 88 -8.59 -6.97 9.89
CA GLY A 88 -8.68 -5.98 10.95
C GLY A 88 -8.29 -4.58 10.45
N GLY A 89 -7.20 -4.46 9.71
CA GLY A 89 -6.77 -3.20 9.10
C GLY A 89 -7.79 -2.63 8.11
N GLN A 90 -8.38 -3.48 7.26
CA GLN A 90 -9.43 -3.08 6.33
C GLN A 90 -10.69 -2.60 7.05
N THR A 91 -11.12 -3.31 8.09
CA THR A 91 -12.29 -2.92 8.90
C THR A 91 -12.06 -1.60 9.62
N LEU A 92 -10.91 -1.43 10.26
CA LEU A 92 -10.54 -0.17 10.94
C LEU A 92 -10.44 0.98 9.93
N GLY A 93 -9.85 0.74 8.76
CA GLY A 93 -9.78 1.74 7.69
C GLY A 93 -11.17 2.18 7.20
N ALA A 94 -12.08 1.23 6.99
CA ALA A 94 -13.46 1.53 6.60
C ALA A 94 -14.22 2.33 7.68
N LEU A 95 -14.05 1.98 8.95
CA LEU A 95 -14.62 2.70 10.07
C LEU A 95 -14.10 4.13 10.18
N LEU A 96 -12.77 4.32 9.98
CA LEU A 96 -12.16 5.66 9.97
C LEU A 96 -12.74 6.51 8.84
N VAL A 97 -12.80 5.97 7.63
CA VAL A 97 -13.38 6.67 6.47
C VAL A 97 -14.83 7.03 6.74
N ALA A 98 -15.66 6.08 7.21
CA ALA A 98 -17.06 6.33 7.54
C ALA A 98 -17.22 7.42 8.62
N SER A 99 -16.36 7.42 9.63
CA SER A 99 -16.34 8.45 10.69
C SER A 99 -16.02 9.83 10.13
N VAL A 100 -15.00 9.93 9.27
CA VAL A 100 -14.61 11.20 8.64
C VAL A 100 -15.75 11.73 7.76
N PHE A 101 -16.43 10.87 7.00
CA PHE A 101 -17.58 11.26 6.17
C PHE A 101 -18.76 11.74 7.00
N ARG A 102 -18.92 11.24 8.23
CA ARG A 102 -19.99 11.67 9.12
C ARG A 102 -19.77 13.06 9.72
N PHE A 103 -18.52 13.44 9.97
CA PHE A 103 -18.18 14.66 10.71
C PHE A 103 -17.55 15.78 9.88
N SER A 104 -17.27 15.55 8.60
CA SER A 104 -16.56 16.52 7.75
C SER A 104 -17.23 16.72 6.41
N THR A 105 -17.43 17.98 6.02
CA THR A 105 -17.88 18.37 4.67
C THR A 105 -16.81 18.15 3.58
N HIS A 106 -15.52 18.09 3.97
CA HIS A 106 -14.39 17.82 3.09
C HIS A 106 -13.80 16.43 3.33
N ALA A 107 -14.64 15.45 3.61
CA ALA A 107 -14.25 14.11 3.99
C ALA A 107 -13.33 13.41 2.97
N SER A 108 -13.63 13.53 1.68
CA SER A 108 -12.83 12.92 0.62
C SER A 108 -11.40 13.44 0.61
N THR A 109 -11.20 14.76 0.73
CA THR A 109 -9.89 15.40 0.75
C THR A 109 -9.07 14.98 1.97
N LEU A 110 -9.71 14.91 3.15
CA LEU A 110 -9.06 14.47 4.38
C LEU A 110 -8.66 12.99 4.32
N CYS A 111 -9.52 12.12 3.81
CA CYS A 111 -9.22 10.70 3.65
C CYS A 111 -8.06 10.48 2.68
N LEU A 112 -8.00 11.21 1.56
CA LEU A 112 -6.89 11.12 0.60
C LEU A 112 -5.57 11.61 1.20
N LEU A 113 -5.60 12.71 1.97
CA LEU A 113 -4.43 13.21 2.69
C LEU A 113 -3.91 12.17 3.69
N CYS A 114 -4.79 11.60 4.51
CA CYS A 114 -4.40 10.55 5.47
C CYS A 114 -3.81 9.33 4.76
N ALA A 115 -4.45 8.88 3.68
CA ALA A 115 -3.97 7.74 2.89
C ALA A 115 -2.60 8.01 2.26
N MET A 116 -2.39 9.21 1.72
CA MET A 116 -1.10 9.67 1.18
C MET A 116 -0.02 9.65 2.25
N LEU A 117 -0.27 10.27 3.41
CA LEU A 117 0.71 10.34 4.50
C LEU A 117 1.08 8.95 5.03
N ILE A 118 0.10 8.06 5.22
CA ILE A 118 0.34 6.69 5.66
C ILE A 118 1.16 5.92 4.64
N ALA A 119 0.87 6.07 3.34
CA ALA A 119 1.63 5.42 2.27
C ALA A 119 3.09 5.90 2.23
N TRP A 120 3.33 7.20 2.38
CA TRP A 120 4.68 7.78 2.41
C TRP A 120 5.46 7.38 3.66
N LEU A 121 4.82 7.36 4.83
CA LEU A 121 5.43 6.84 6.07
C LEU A 121 5.81 5.36 5.93
N GLY A 122 4.93 4.56 5.36
CA GLY A 122 5.21 3.15 5.07
C GLY A 122 6.39 2.97 4.10
N ALA A 123 6.47 3.79 3.04
CA ALA A 123 7.60 3.80 2.11
C ALA A 123 8.91 4.17 2.81
N ALA A 124 8.91 5.22 3.62
CA ALA A 124 10.08 5.66 4.38
C ALA A 124 10.57 4.59 5.38
N MET A 125 9.66 3.96 6.12
CA MET A 125 9.99 2.87 7.03
C MET A 125 10.53 1.65 6.29
N SER A 126 9.99 1.33 5.12
CA SER A 126 10.47 0.23 4.27
C SER A 126 11.89 0.50 3.77
N LEU A 127 12.19 1.73 3.33
CA LEU A 127 13.54 2.14 2.92
C LEU A 127 14.52 2.12 4.09
N ALA A 128 14.13 2.59 5.27
CA ALA A 128 14.97 2.58 6.46
C ALA A 128 15.41 1.15 6.85
N ARG A 129 14.52 0.17 6.69
CA ARG A 129 14.88 -1.26 6.88
C ARG A 129 15.91 -1.73 5.87
N SER A 130 15.81 -1.29 4.61
CA SER A 130 16.75 -1.73 3.57
C SER A 130 18.17 -1.23 3.80
N ILE A 131 18.30 -0.05 4.37
CA ILE A 131 19.60 0.56 4.72
C ILE A 131 20.24 -0.20 5.89
N LYS A 132 19.45 -0.51 6.95
CA LYS A 132 19.94 -1.27 8.12
C LYS A 132 20.33 -2.71 7.79
N ALA A 133 19.74 -3.32 6.78
CA ALA A 133 20.07 -4.69 6.37
C ALA A 133 21.36 -4.78 5.53
N LYS A 134 21.91 -3.64 5.08
CA LYS A 134 23.17 -3.56 4.31
C LYS A 134 24.36 -3.08 5.15
N ALA A 135 24.13 -2.58 6.36
CA ALA A 135 25.14 -2.17 7.33
C ALA A 135 25.42 -3.31 8.32
#